data_38393e1ebc3294de2ef6811bf274c0ff
#
_entry.id   38393e1ebc3294de2ef6811bf274c0ff
#
_cell.length_a   1.000
_cell.length_b   1.000
_cell.length_c   1.000
_cell.angle_alpha   90.00
_cell.angle_beta   90.00
_cell.angle_gamma   90.00
#
_symmetry.space_group_name_H-M   'P 1'
#
loop_
_entity.id
_entity.type
_entity.pdbx_description
1 polymer ?
#
loop_
_entity_poly.entity_id
_entity_poly.type
_entity_poly.pdbx_seq_one_letter_code
_entity_poly.pdbx_strand_id
1 'polypeptide(L)'
;PLMIGSLPNLLVLEIPQIGHISPNFTLHNFPALRSFDAYHALTLTSVDPTACPLLQRLSLDMTNVSSVDLSKNPELQVLNVSDSRVSSLDLSHNPKIRELYISHTSGTVNTDVKFENIDVTHCPELYYFFCGGNKFKQLDVSKNPKLFTFSCDDNLLRSLDVTNNPDLYSVSVRNNYMDFATLPWPGNWFEYYHAQHEMELNDTYKVGDVIDLSNRVLRQGTTTNGMLYRVPKEDPTKPVALDNTYYKYENGKVKLLKALTDQVFIQYTNTVLKDYPIRTENFTIRTAEEFGKDIKAVEISSLGSAGAPIK
;
A
#
# COMPACT_ATOMS: atom_id res chain seq x y z
N PRO A 1 33.41 -11.57 -16.41
CA PRO A 1 32.92 -11.14 -15.09
C PRO A 1 33.98 -10.29 -14.40
N LEU A 2 33.52 -9.23 -13.67
CA LEU A 2 34.40 -8.41 -12.86
C LEU A 2 35.01 -9.29 -11.73
N MET A 3 36.35 -9.33 -11.68
CA MET A 3 37.11 -10.02 -10.63
C MET A 3 37.86 -8.98 -9.82
N ILE A 4 37.52 -8.83 -8.55
CA ILE A 4 38.23 -7.94 -7.63
C ILE A 4 39.01 -8.81 -6.65
N GLY A 5 40.32 -8.58 -6.56
CA GLY A 5 41.17 -9.27 -5.59
C GLY A 5 40.88 -8.88 -4.15
N SER A 6 41.62 -9.44 -3.20
CA SER A 6 41.48 -9.11 -1.78
C SER A 6 41.95 -7.66 -1.52
N LEU A 7 41.05 -6.86 -0.94
CA LEU A 7 41.30 -5.47 -0.53
C LEU A 7 40.83 -5.29 0.92
N PRO A 8 41.61 -5.77 1.92
CA PRO A 8 41.17 -5.87 3.31
C PRO A 8 40.85 -4.54 3.97
N ASN A 9 41.38 -3.43 3.44
CA ASN A 9 41.15 -2.08 3.93
C ASN A 9 40.15 -1.28 3.10
N LEU A 10 39.48 -1.90 2.11
CA LEU A 10 38.50 -1.22 1.29
C LEU A 10 37.30 -0.81 2.14
N LEU A 11 36.93 0.47 2.13
CA LEU A 11 35.83 1.01 2.90
C LEU A 11 34.55 1.19 2.07
N VAL A 12 34.70 1.47 0.79
CA VAL A 12 33.58 1.75 -0.11
C VAL A 12 33.78 0.99 -1.41
N LEU A 13 32.75 0.27 -1.85
CA LEU A 13 32.70 -0.41 -3.13
C LEU A 13 31.41 -0.03 -3.84
N GLU A 14 31.55 0.63 -4.98
CA GLU A 14 30.41 0.99 -5.84
C GLU A 14 30.57 0.31 -7.20
N ILE A 15 29.54 -0.40 -7.62
CA ILE A 15 29.50 -1.14 -8.88
C ILE A 15 28.17 -0.88 -9.62
N PRO A 16 27.77 0.40 -9.78
CA PRO A 16 26.48 0.72 -10.38
C PRO A 16 26.45 0.36 -11.87
N GLN A 17 25.32 -0.13 -12.36
CA GLN A 17 25.03 -0.37 -13.78
C GLN A 17 26.05 -1.27 -14.50
N ILE A 18 26.80 -2.09 -13.79
CA ILE A 18 27.76 -3.01 -14.40
C ILE A 18 27.04 -4.22 -14.98
N GLY A 19 26.93 -4.28 -16.31
CA GLY A 19 26.28 -5.36 -17.05
C GLY A 19 27.01 -6.72 -17.05
N HIS A 20 28.22 -6.82 -16.48
CA HIS A 20 29.11 -8.00 -16.53
C HIS A 20 29.68 -8.38 -15.17
N ILE A 21 28.98 -8.08 -14.07
CA ILE A 21 29.34 -8.59 -12.74
C ILE A 21 28.98 -10.08 -12.65
N SER A 22 29.73 -10.82 -11.83
CA SER A 22 29.36 -12.20 -11.51
C SER A 22 27.96 -12.22 -10.88
N PRO A 23 27.04 -13.10 -11.31
CA PRO A 23 25.73 -13.23 -10.70
C PRO A 23 25.77 -13.42 -9.18
N ASN A 24 26.78 -14.15 -8.69
CA ASN A 24 27.06 -14.39 -7.28
C ASN A 24 28.30 -13.60 -6.87
N PHE A 25 28.11 -12.36 -6.46
CA PHE A 25 29.23 -11.51 -6.03
C PHE A 25 29.49 -11.69 -4.54
N THR A 26 30.73 -12.03 -4.18
CA THR A 26 31.12 -12.23 -2.79
C THR A 26 31.85 -11.02 -2.21
N LEU A 27 31.51 -10.64 -0.99
CA LEU A 27 32.14 -9.57 -0.24
C LEU A 27 33.21 -10.09 0.77
N HIS A 28 33.53 -11.38 0.77
CA HIS A 28 34.48 -12.02 1.73
C HIS A 28 35.89 -11.39 1.71
N ASN A 29 36.26 -10.76 0.61
CA ASN A 29 37.57 -10.14 0.46
C ASN A 29 37.66 -8.69 1.00
N PHE A 30 36.57 -8.18 1.59
CA PHE A 30 36.46 -6.77 2.01
C PHE A 30 36.00 -6.62 3.47
N PRO A 31 36.70 -7.14 4.48
CA PRO A 31 36.22 -7.17 5.86
C PRO A 31 36.06 -5.79 6.52
N ALA A 32 36.74 -4.77 6.00
CA ALA A 32 36.61 -3.39 6.48
C ALA A 32 35.51 -2.59 5.79
N LEU A 33 34.76 -3.22 4.85
CA LEU A 33 33.77 -2.52 4.03
C LEU A 33 32.66 -1.89 4.88
N ARG A 34 32.39 -0.62 4.61
CA ARG A 34 31.33 0.17 5.25
C ARG A 34 30.19 0.50 4.32
N SER A 35 30.45 0.56 3.02
CA SER A 35 29.43 0.85 2.00
C SER A 35 29.60 -0.06 0.79
N PHE A 36 28.50 -0.72 0.42
CA PHE A 36 28.38 -1.45 -0.83
C PHE A 36 27.16 -0.93 -1.60
N ASP A 37 27.40 -0.49 -2.84
CA ASP A 37 26.35 -0.03 -3.75
C ASP A 37 26.44 -0.76 -5.09
N ALA A 38 25.38 -1.49 -5.43
CA ALA A 38 25.22 -2.22 -6.69
C ALA A 38 23.97 -1.76 -7.48
N TYR A 39 23.64 -0.47 -7.38
CA TYR A 39 22.48 0.09 -8.05
C TYR A 39 22.43 -0.32 -9.53
N HIS A 40 21.28 -0.87 -9.95
CA HIS A 40 20.97 -1.28 -11.32
C HIS A 40 21.97 -2.32 -11.91
N ALA A 41 22.58 -3.13 -11.06
CA ALA A 41 23.40 -4.26 -11.48
C ALA A 41 22.52 -5.47 -11.82
N LEU A 42 21.86 -5.46 -12.98
CA LEU A 42 20.82 -6.43 -13.37
C LEU A 42 21.31 -7.89 -13.46
N THR A 43 22.60 -8.13 -13.58
CA THR A 43 23.16 -9.50 -13.59
C THR A 43 23.40 -10.05 -12.19
N LEU A 44 23.36 -9.19 -11.14
CA LEU A 44 23.57 -9.61 -9.75
C LEU A 44 22.33 -10.32 -9.21
N THR A 45 22.48 -11.59 -8.84
CA THR A 45 21.39 -12.43 -8.30
C THR A 45 21.57 -12.80 -6.84
N SER A 46 22.79 -12.72 -6.32
CA SER A 46 23.08 -12.92 -4.90
C SER A 46 24.26 -12.08 -4.45
N VAL A 47 24.21 -11.66 -3.18
CA VAL A 47 25.32 -11.01 -2.48
C VAL A 47 25.37 -11.56 -1.06
N ASP A 48 26.58 -11.80 -0.54
CA ASP A 48 26.77 -12.23 0.83
C ASP A 48 27.56 -11.17 1.62
N PRO A 49 26.87 -10.36 2.45
CA PRO A 49 27.48 -9.34 3.28
C PRO A 49 27.99 -9.86 4.65
N THR A 50 27.83 -11.13 4.97
CA THR A 50 28.10 -11.68 6.32
C THR A 50 29.57 -11.54 6.74
N ALA A 51 30.49 -11.44 5.78
CA ALA A 51 31.92 -11.19 6.03
C ALA A 51 32.28 -9.70 6.25
N CYS A 52 31.28 -8.79 6.20
CA CYS A 52 31.47 -7.35 6.35
C CYS A 52 30.79 -6.80 7.63
N PRO A 53 31.29 -7.13 8.84
CA PRO A 53 30.60 -6.77 10.09
C PRO A 53 30.53 -5.26 10.34
N LEU A 54 31.33 -4.48 9.64
CA LEU A 54 31.35 -3.00 9.75
C LEU A 54 30.47 -2.31 8.71
N LEU A 55 29.68 -3.07 7.93
CA LEU A 55 28.84 -2.54 6.85
C LEU A 55 27.77 -1.60 7.44
N GLN A 56 27.75 -0.37 6.95
CA GLN A 56 26.82 0.68 7.36
C GLN A 56 25.79 1.00 6.27
N ARG A 57 26.13 0.80 5.00
CA ARG A 57 25.25 1.02 3.86
C ARG A 57 25.29 -0.16 2.90
N LEU A 58 24.11 -0.66 2.55
CA LEU A 58 23.90 -1.69 1.54
C LEU A 58 22.82 -1.23 0.58
N SER A 59 23.18 -1.08 -0.70
CA SER A 59 22.24 -0.73 -1.78
C SER A 59 22.27 -1.83 -2.84
N LEU A 60 21.12 -2.47 -3.04
CA LEU A 60 20.85 -3.51 -4.03
C LEU A 60 19.63 -3.11 -4.90
N ASP A 61 19.40 -1.81 -5.00
CA ASP A 61 18.28 -1.24 -5.74
C ASP A 61 18.36 -1.62 -7.23
N MET A 62 17.22 -2.02 -7.80
CA MET A 62 17.09 -2.46 -9.20
C MET A 62 18.06 -3.60 -9.56
N THR A 63 18.27 -4.56 -8.66
CA THR A 63 19.05 -5.79 -8.93
C THR A 63 18.14 -7.01 -9.04
N ASN A 64 18.70 -8.15 -9.43
CA ASN A 64 18.00 -9.44 -9.39
C ASN A 64 18.29 -10.25 -8.12
N VAL A 65 18.85 -9.62 -7.07
CA VAL A 65 19.05 -10.26 -5.76
C VAL A 65 17.70 -10.62 -5.16
N SER A 66 17.53 -11.88 -4.74
CA SER A 66 16.26 -12.41 -4.22
C SER A 66 16.26 -12.62 -2.70
N SER A 67 17.42 -12.62 -2.07
CA SER A 67 17.55 -12.70 -0.61
C SER A 67 18.91 -12.13 -0.18
N VAL A 68 18.96 -11.66 1.06
CA VAL A 68 20.19 -11.17 1.71
C VAL A 68 20.17 -11.53 3.18
N ASP A 69 21.28 -12.12 3.67
CA ASP A 69 21.48 -12.39 5.10
C ASP A 69 22.19 -11.20 5.77
N LEU A 70 21.48 -10.52 6.67
CA LEU A 70 21.96 -9.34 7.39
C LEU A 70 22.36 -9.66 8.84
N SER A 71 22.35 -10.92 9.26
CA SER A 71 22.55 -11.34 10.66
C SER A 71 23.93 -10.98 11.22
N LYS A 72 24.90 -10.67 10.37
CA LYS A 72 26.28 -10.29 10.76
C LYS A 72 26.61 -8.82 10.52
N ASN A 73 25.59 -7.98 10.26
CA ASN A 73 25.77 -6.56 9.93
C ASN A 73 25.12 -5.62 10.98
N PRO A 74 25.49 -5.68 12.26
CA PRO A 74 24.83 -4.90 13.33
C PRO A 74 25.06 -3.38 13.22
N GLU A 75 26.03 -2.96 12.40
CA GLU A 75 26.33 -1.56 12.14
C GLU A 75 25.51 -0.95 10.98
N LEU A 76 24.64 -1.75 10.34
CA LEU A 76 23.87 -1.31 9.17
C LEU A 76 22.92 -0.16 9.54
N GLN A 77 23.02 0.94 8.78
CA GLN A 77 22.24 2.16 8.97
C GLN A 77 21.34 2.45 7.79
N VAL A 78 21.77 2.09 6.58
CA VAL A 78 21.04 2.32 5.34
C VAL A 78 20.91 1.01 4.57
N LEU A 79 19.68 0.59 4.33
CA LEU A 79 19.36 -0.57 3.51
C LEU A 79 18.43 -0.15 2.36
N ASN A 80 18.86 -0.37 1.14
CA ASN A 80 18.03 -0.19 -0.04
C ASN A 80 17.98 -1.49 -0.87
N VAL A 81 16.81 -2.11 -0.93
CA VAL A 81 16.49 -3.26 -1.77
C VAL A 81 15.27 -2.98 -2.68
N SER A 82 15.00 -1.69 -2.93
CA SER A 82 13.88 -1.29 -3.79
C SER A 82 14.03 -1.90 -5.18
N ASP A 83 12.90 -2.24 -5.81
CA ASP A 83 12.87 -2.79 -7.17
C ASP A 83 13.81 -3.99 -7.41
N SER A 84 14.24 -4.66 -6.34
CA SER A 84 14.98 -5.93 -6.38
C SER A 84 14.02 -7.14 -6.39
N ARG A 85 14.52 -8.35 -6.26
CA ARG A 85 13.68 -9.55 -6.08
C ARG A 85 13.58 -9.98 -4.61
N VAL A 86 14.07 -9.18 -3.68
CA VAL A 86 13.90 -9.41 -2.24
C VAL A 86 12.43 -9.20 -1.88
N SER A 87 11.82 -10.19 -1.21
CA SER A 87 10.43 -10.14 -0.74
C SER A 87 10.27 -10.41 0.75
N SER A 88 11.37 -10.65 1.44
CA SER A 88 11.42 -10.81 2.90
C SER A 88 12.77 -10.36 3.45
N LEU A 89 12.77 -9.83 4.65
CA LEU A 89 13.98 -9.40 5.39
C LEU A 89 13.81 -9.76 6.86
N ASP A 90 14.88 -10.27 7.47
CA ASP A 90 15.03 -10.34 8.92
C ASP A 90 15.94 -9.19 9.39
N LEU A 91 15.34 -8.22 10.08
CA LEU A 91 16.03 -7.03 10.59
C LEU A 91 16.31 -7.12 12.11
N SER A 92 16.10 -8.28 12.74
CA SER A 92 16.26 -8.47 14.18
C SER A 92 17.68 -8.20 14.68
N HIS A 93 18.68 -8.26 13.81
CA HIS A 93 20.09 -8.04 14.12
C HIS A 93 20.61 -6.66 13.69
N ASN A 94 19.72 -5.75 13.21
CA ASN A 94 20.11 -4.48 12.61
C ASN A 94 19.49 -3.26 13.32
N PRO A 95 19.72 -3.08 14.64
CA PRO A 95 19.04 -2.05 15.44
C PRO A 95 19.45 -0.61 15.08
N LYS A 96 20.50 -0.43 14.28
CA LYS A 96 21.00 0.88 13.85
C LYS A 96 20.40 1.37 12.52
N ILE A 97 19.49 0.60 11.92
CA ILE A 97 18.84 1.02 10.67
C ILE A 97 18.09 2.34 10.90
N ARG A 98 18.43 3.34 10.11
CA ARG A 98 17.82 4.68 10.05
C ARG A 98 17.09 4.92 8.75
N GLU A 99 17.53 4.28 7.67
CA GLU A 99 16.94 4.43 6.33
C GLU A 99 16.64 3.06 5.75
N LEU A 100 15.38 2.80 5.46
CA LEU A 100 14.91 1.55 4.88
C LEU A 100 14.08 1.83 3.62
N TYR A 101 14.58 1.34 2.49
CA TYR A 101 13.95 1.49 1.17
C TYR A 101 13.66 0.09 0.63
N ILE A 102 12.37 -0.27 0.58
CA ILE A 102 11.85 -1.55 0.10
C ILE A 102 10.67 -1.34 -0.87
N SER A 103 10.63 -0.18 -1.54
CA SER A 103 9.55 0.16 -2.47
C SER A 103 9.66 -0.61 -3.78
N HIS A 104 8.51 -0.89 -4.41
CA HIS A 104 8.45 -1.46 -5.75
C HIS A 104 7.66 -0.56 -6.69
N THR A 105 8.36 0.02 -7.67
CA THR A 105 7.77 0.93 -8.65
C THR A 105 7.13 0.14 -9.80
N SER A 106 5.93 0.52 -10.20
CA SER A 106 5.27 -0.08 -11.36
C SER A 106 6.07 0.16 -12.63
N GLY A 107 6.29 -0.90 -13.42
CA GLY A 107 7.03 -0.83 -14.68
C GLY A 107 8.54 -1.06 -14.57
N THR A 108 9.06 -1.37 -13.38
CA THR A 108 10.45 -1.81 -13.20
C THR A 108 10.64 -3.31 -13.50
N VAL A 109 11.88 -3.79 -13.43
CA VAL A 109 12.24 -5.16 -13.84
C VAL A 109 11.66 -6.28 -12.95
N ASN A 110 11.23 -5.96 -11.72
CA ASN A 110 10.79 -6.94 -10.71
C ASN A 110 9.39 -6.63 -10.15
N THR A 111 8.44 -6.26 -11.01
CA THR A 111 7.09 -5.80 -10.60
C THR A 111 6.21 -6.86 -9.94
N ASP A 112 6.49 -8.14 -10.15
CA ASP A 112 5.77 -9.29 -9.62
C ASP A 112 6.21 -9.71 -8.22
N VAL A 113 7.41 -9.27 -7.80
CA VAL A 113 7.95 -9.56 -6.47
C VAL A 113 7.54 -8.46 -5.50
N LYS A 114 6.90 -8.82 -4.39
CA LYS A 114 6.34 -7.88 -3.42
C LYS A 114 6.52 -8.39 -2.00
N PHE A 115 6.78 -7.47 -1.08
CA PHE A 115 6.67 -7.76 0.35
C PHE A 115 5.19 -7.87 0.75
N GLU A 116 4.87 -8.87 1.56
CA GLU A 116 3.56 -9.01 2.20
C GLU A 116 3.63 -8.66 3.69
N ASN A 117 4.80 -8.82 4.30
CA ASN A 117 5.08 -8.52 5.71
C ASN A 117 6.50 -7.97 5.87
N ILE A 118 6.69 -7.14 6.88
CA ILE A 118 7.98 -6.67 7.37
C ILE A 118 7.89 -6.39 8.87
N ASP A 119 8.89 -6.81 9.63
CA ASP A 119 9.03 -6.45 11.04
C ASP A 119 10.13 -5.39 11.19
N VAL A 120 9.73 -4.16 11.52
CA VAL A 120 10.63 -3.02 11.79
C VAL A 120 10.71 -2.69 13.28
N THR A 121 10.11 -3.50 14.16
CA THR A 121 10.08 -3.24 15.61
C THR A 121 11.46 -3.29 16.25
N HIS A 122 12.42 -3.93 15.59
CA HIS A 122 13.82 -4.02 16.01
C HIS A 122 14.70 -2.84 15.53
N CYS A 123 14.10 -1.86 14.82
CA CYS A 123 14.80 -0.71 14.25
C CYS A 123 14.37 0.61 14.94
N PRO A 124 14.70 0.84 16.23
CA PRO A 124 14.24 2.04 16.97
C PRO A 124 14.82 3.35 16.45
N GLU A 125 15.89 3.30 15.66
CA GLU A 125 16.54 4.45 15.04
C GLU A 125 15.94 4.81 13.66
N LEU A 126 14.91 4.05 13.17
CA LEU A 126 14.31 4.24 11.86
C LEU A 126 13.75 5.65 11.71
N TYR A 127 14.27 6.36 10.69
CA TYR A 127 13.99 7.76 10.42
C TYR A 127 13.32 7.96 9.05
N TYR A 128 13.79 7.24 8.02
CA TYR A 128 13.20 7.18 6.70
C TYR A 128 12.72 5.77 6.39
N PHE A 129 11.43 5.61 6.11
CA PHE A 129 10.84 4.33 5.71
C PHE A 129 10.01 4.49 4.44
N PHE A 130 10.48 3.88 3.36
CA PHE A 130 9.81 3.86 2.06
C PHE A 130 9.48 2.42 1.69
N CYS A 131 8.20 2.06 1.68
CA CYS A 131 7.72 0.71 1.42
C CYS A 131 6.52 0.68 0.46
N GLY A 132 6.44 1.66 -0.43
CA GLY A 132 5.36 1.75 -1.43
C GLY A 132 5.38 0.63 -2.46
N GLY A 133 4.25 0.39 -3.11
CA GLY A 133 4.13 -0.57 -4.21
C GLY A 133 4.22 -2.03 -3.78
N ASN A 134 3.89 -2.39 -2.56
CA ASN A 134 3.93 -3.74 -1.99
C ASN A 134 2.51 -4.32 -1.77
N LYS A 135 2.40 -5.37 -0.95
CA LYS A 135 1.12 -6.02 -0.60
C LYS A 135 0.84 -6.00 0.90
N PHE A 136 1.32 -4.97 1.60
CA PHE A 136 1.09 -4.87 3.04
C PHE A 136 -0.39 -4.68 3.36
N LYS A 137 -0.95 -5.56 4.18
CA LYS A 137 -2.30 -5.44 4.74
C LYS A 137 -2.29 -4.74 6.10
N GLN A 138 -1.15 -4.76 6.77
CA GLN A 138 -0.88 -4.10 8.06
C GLN A 138 0.60 -3.74 8.16
N LEU A 139 0.91 -2.70 8.90
CA LEU A 139 2.27 -2.29 9.26
C LEU A 139 2.27 -1.84 10.71
N ASP A 140 3.25 -2.31 11.48
CA ASP A 140 3.49 -1.87 12.86
C ASP A 140 4.74 -1.00 12.92
N VAL A 141 4.55 0.29 13.13
CA VAL A 141 5.62 1.28 13.31
C VAL A 141 5.68 1.82 14.76
N SER A 142 4.97 1.17 15.69
CA SER A 142 4.84 1.61 17.09
C SER A 142 6.17 1.66 17.86
N LYS A 143 7.21 0.95 17.38
CA LYS A 143 8.56 0.90 17.98
C LYS A 143 9.58 1.79 17.25
N ASN A 144 9.13 2.65 16.35
CA ASN A 144 9.98 3.53 15.56
C ASN A 144 9.71 5.02 15.90
N PRO A 145 9.98 5.48 17.15
CA PRO A 145 9.57 6.82 17.61
C PRO A 145 10.29 7.96 16.86
N LYS A 146 11.41 7.68 16.21
CA LYS A 146 12.19 8.65 15.43
C LYS A 146 11.78 8.75 13.98
N LEU A 147 10.71 8.05 13.58
CA LEU A 147 10.24 8.04 12.19
C LEU A 147 9.82 9.45 11.77
N PHE A 148 10.50 9.98 10.73
CA PHE A 148 10.34 11.34 10.25
C PHE A 148 9.62 11.41 8.90
N THR A 149 10.01 10.55 7.95
CA THR A 149 9.31 10.40 6.68
C THR A 149 8.90 8.95 6.50
N PHE A 150 7.62 8.75 6.24
CA PHE A 150 7.02 7.45 6.04
C PHE A 150 6.16 7.44 4.79
N SER A 151 6.49 6.59 3.83
CA SER A 151 5.66 6.37 2.64
C SER A 151 5.34 4.89 2.48
N CYS A 152 4.04 4.58 2.49
CA CYS A 152 3.49 3.25 2.25
C CYS A 152 2.40 3.27 1.17
N ASP A 153 2.57 4.11 0.15
CA ASP A 153 1.67 4.21 -1.00
C ASP A 153 1.52 2.87 -1.72
N ASP A 154 0.42 2.69 -2.46
CA ASP A 154 0.21 1.53 -3.32
C ASP A 154 0.34 0.19 -2.56
N ASN A 155 -0.38 0.05 -1.45
CA ASN A 155 -0.46 -1.15 -0.63
C ASN A 155 -1.92 -1.59 -0.41
N LEU A 156 -2.15 -2.53 0.51
CA LEU A 156 -3.48 -3.08 0.82
C LEU A 156 -3.93 -2.69 2.24
N LEU A 157 -3.39 -1.60 2.79
CA LEU A 157 -3.66 -1.17 4.16
C LEU A 157 -5.11 -0.70 4.32
N ARG A 158 -5.77 -1.18 5.37
CA ARG A 158 -7.11 -0.72 5.77
C ARG A 158 -7.07 0.23 6.97
N SER A 159 -5.94 0.34 7.64
CA SER A 159 -5.67 1.27 8.73
C SER A 159 -4.17 1.45 8.92
N LEU A 160 -3.77 2.54 9.56
CA LEU A 160 -2.39 2.78 9.97
C LEU A 160 -2.40 3.60 11.26
N ASP A 161 -1.75 3.07 12.30
CA ASP A 161 -1.54 3.77 13.57
C ASP A 161 -0.13 4.38 13.60
N VAL A 162 -0.08 5.70 13.71
CA VAL A 162 1.17 6.49 13.82
C VAL A 162 1.24 7.28 15.13
N THR A 163 0.41 6.93 16.12
CA THR A 163 0.34 7.66 17.41
C THR A 163 1.64 7.62 18.20
N ASN A 164 2.48 6.61 17.98
CA ASN A 164 3.79 6.45 18.63
C ASN A 164 4.96 7.04 17.81
N ASN A 165 4.68 7.82 16.77
CA ASN A 165 5.69 8.43 15.91
C ASN A 165 5.61 9.97 16.00
N PRO A 166 5.98 10.59 17.14
CA PRO A 166 5.76 12.03 17.39
C PRO A 166 6.59 12.93 16.48
N ASP A 167 7.69 12.42 15.93
CA ASP A 167 8.61 13.18 15.07
C ASP A 167 8.24 13.14 13.58
N LEU A 168 7.10 12.52 13.23
CA LEU A 168 6.66 12.44 11.84
C LEU A 168 6.49 13.84 11.24
N TYR A 169 7.16 14.06 10.10
CA TYR A 169 7.06 15.27 9.30
C TYR A 169 6.32 15.05 8.00
N SER A 170 6.44 13.86 7.40
CA SER A 170 5.74 13.51 6.17
C SER A 170 5.22 12.08 6.21
N VAL A 171 3.93 11.92 5.88
CA VAL A 171 3.25 10.61 5.78
C VAL A 171 2.56 10.53 4.43
N SER A 172 2.84 9.48 3.65
CA SER A 172 2.13 9.16 2.42
C SER A 172 1.50 7.78 2.49
N VAL A 173 0.18 7.72 2.26
CA VAL A 173 -0.65 6.49 2.32
C VAL A 173 -1.58 6.37 1.12
N ARG A 174 -1.17 6.93 -0.04
CA ARG A 174 -1.98 6.90 -1.27
C ARG A 174 -2.25 5.49 -1.75
N ASN A 175 -3.34 5.29 -2.50
CA ASN A 175 -3.72 4.02 -3.12
C ASN A 175 -3.73 2.85 -2.13
N ASN A 176 -4.34 3.07 -0.96
CA ASN A 176 -4.65 2.05 0.04
C ASN A 176 -6.18 1.90 0.18
N TYR A 177 -6.65 1.12 1.13
CA TYR A 177 -8.08 0.84 1.38
C TYR A 177 -8.59 1.50 2.65
N MET A 178 -8.02 2.65 3.02
CA MET A 178 -8.38 3.40 4.22
C MET A 178 -9.62 4.24 3.98
N ASP A 179 -10.35 4.51 5.04
CA ASP A 179 -11.49 5.42 5.09
C ASP A 179 -11.31 6.50 6.17
N PHE A 180 -12.28 7.40 6.35
CA PHE A 180 -12.11 8.51 7.31
C PHE A 180 -11.94 8.03 8.76
N ALA A 181 -12.43 6.85 9.11
CA ALA A 181 -12.24 6.29 10.44
C ALA A 181 -10.83 5.74 10.66
N THR A 182 -10.16 5.32 9.60
CA THR A 182 -8.91 4.53 9.65
C THR A 182 -7.69 5.24 9.07
N LEU A 183 -7.87 6.33 8.30
CA LEU A 183 -6.75 7.20 7.91
C LEU A 183 -5.98 7.69 9.15
N PRO A 184 -4.65 7.81 9.10
CA PRO A 184 -3.88 8.48 10.13
C PRO A 184 -4.46 9.86 10.42
N TRP A 185 -4.52 10.24 11.71
CA TRP A 185 -5.07 11.55 12.03
C TRP A 185 -4.10 12.65 11.59
N PRO A 186 -4.61 13.74 10.95
CA PRO A 186 -3.77 14.87 10.59
C PRO A 186 -3.05 15.42 11.81
N GLY A 187 -1.74 15.39 11.79
CA GLY A 187 -0.86 16.01 12.77
C GLY A 187 -0.24 17.29 12.22
N ASN A 188 0.92 17.67 12.74
CA ASN A 188 1.70 18.80 12.21
C ASN A 188 2.66 18.34 11.08
N TRP A 189 2.25 17.36 10.30
CA TRP A 189 3.06 16.81 9.20
C TRP A 189 2.43 17.10 7.84
N PHE A 190 3.25 17.02 6.79
CA PHE A 190 2.77 16.97 5.41
C PHE A 190 2.16 15.60 5.13
N GLU A 191 0.94 15.58 4.61
CA GLU A 191 0.14 14.38 4.43
C GLU A 191 -0.26 14.18 2.97
N TYR A 192 -0.24 12.92 2.52
CA TYR A 192 -0.65 12.52 1.18
C TYR A 192 -1.62 11.33 1.30
N TYR A 193 -2.94 11.63 1.34
CA TYR A 193 -4.01 10.63 1.48
C TYR A 193 -4.74 10.33 0.17
N HIS A 194 -4.39 11.03 -0.92
CA HIS A 194 -5.09 10.94 -2.19
C HIS A 194 -5.30 9.51 -2.68
N ALA A 195 -6.36 9.33 -3.49
CA ALA A 195 -6.63 8.12 -4.24
C ALA A 195 -6.70 6.85 -3.38
N GLN A 196 -7.41 6.89 -2.24
CA GLN A 196 -7.79 5.64 -1.58
C GLN A 196 -8.67 4.82 -2.52
N HIS A 197 -8.56 3.48 -2.46
CA HIS A 197 -9.46 2.61 -3.19
C HIS A 197 -10.91 2.84 -2.78
N GLU A 198 -11.82 2.64 -3.73
CA GLU A 198 -13.24 2.83 -3.50
C GLU A 198 -13.74 1.85 -2.42
N MET A 199 -14.71 2.32 -1.62
CA MET A 199 -15.34 1.47 -0.61
C MET A 199 -16.24 0.45 -1.30
N GLU A 200 -15.99 -0.83 -1.04
CA GLU A 200 -16.79 -1.94 -1.55
C GLU A 200 -18.24 -1.86 -1.06
N LEU A 201 -19.18 -2.06 -1.96
CA LEU A 201 -20.62 -2.13 -1.73
C LEU A 201 -21.23 -3.31 -2.50
N ASN A 202 -22.52 -3.58 -2.27
CA ASN A 202 -23.28 -4.47 -3.13
C ASN A 202 -23.50 -3.81 -4.50
N ASP A 203 -23.51 -4.58 -5.57
CA ASP A 203 -23.69 -4.07 -6.93
C ASP A 203 -25.07 -3.43 -7.17
N THR A 204 -26.09 -3.81 -6.38
CA THR A 204 -27.47 -3.38 -6.55
C THR A 204 -28.18 -3.18 -5.22
N TYR A 205 -28.93 -2.11 -5.14
CA TYR A 205 -29.82 -1.76 -4.04
C TYR A 205 -31.22 -1.45 -4.57
N LYS A 206 -32.22 -1.55 -3.70
CA LYS A 206 -33.60 -1.15 -4.03
C LYS A 206 -33.96 0.19 -3.42
N VAL A 207 -34.95 0.83 -3.98
CA VAL A 207 -35.58 2.03 -3.39
C VAL A 207 -36.09 1.72 -1.98
N GLY A 208 -35.72 2.54 -1.02
CA GLY A 208 -36.04 2.37 0.40
C GLY A 208 -34.88 1.83 1.24
N ASP A 209 -33.88 1.19 0.61
CA ASP A 209 -32.72 0.70 1.33
C ASP A 209 -31.91 1.84 1.96
N VAL A 210 -31.24 1.51 3.05
CA VAL A 210 -30.30 2.40 3.74
C VAL A 210 -28.91 1.80 3.64
N ILE A 211 -28.01 2.51 3.00
CA ILE A 211 -26.58 2.18 2.97
C ILE A 211 -25.97 2.82 4.20
N ASP A 212 -25.54 2.02 5.17
CA ASP A 212 -24.97 2.46 6.44
C ASP A 212 -23.44 2.29 6.42
N LEU A 213 -22.74 3.40 6.27
CA LEU A 213 -21.27 3.47 6.33
C LEU A 213 -20.79 4.34 7.50
N SER A 214 -21.66 4.55 8.51
CA SER A 214 -21.34 5.43 9.64
C SER A 214 -20.06 5.04 10.37
N ASN A 215 -19.77 3.74 10.49
CA ASN A 215 -18.55 3.20 11.10
C ASN A 215 -17.27 3.42 10.27
N ARG A 216 -17.41 3.80 9.00
CA ARG A 216 -16.28 4.03 8.06
C ARG A 216 -16.04 5.51 7.79
N VAL A 217 -17.10 6.32 7.76
CA VAL A 217 -17.02 7.70 7.33
C VAL A 217 -17.15 8.73 8.46
N LEU A 218 -17.63 8.32 9.65
CA LEU A 218 -17.71 9.20 10.81
C LEU A 218 -16.43 9.12 11.65
N ARG A 219 -15.97 10.25 12.10
CA ARG A 219 -14.84 10.39 13.02
C ARG A 219 -15.13 11.44 14.07
N GLN A 220 -14.78 11.15 15.33
CA GLN A 220 -15.01 12.07 16.44
C GLN A 220 -14.35 13.44 16.21
N GLY A 221 -15.09 14.51 16.47
CA GLY A 221 -14.62 15.89 16.32
C GLY A 221 -14.63 16.40 14.87
N THR A 222 -15.21 15.65 13.92
CA THR A 222 -15.33 16.07 12.52
C THR A 222 -16.77 15.95 12.03
N THR A 223 -17.09 16.67 10.95
CA THR A 223 -18.36 16.53 10.24
C THR A 223 -18.09 15.91 8.87
N THR A 224 -18.84 14.87 8.53
CA THR A 224 -18.78 14.20 7.23
C THR A 224 -20.09 14.43 6.50
N ASN A 225 -19.99 14.77 5.20
CA ASN A 225 -21.11 14.88 4.29
C ASN A 225 -21.00 13.80 3.22
N GLY A 226 -22.13 13.16 2.90
CA GLY A 226 -22.25 12.19 1.83
C GLY A 226 -23.15 12.71 0.71
N MET A 227 -22.70 12.61 -0.53
CA MET A 227 -23.45 13.04 -1.70
C MET A 227 -23.53 11.90 -2.73
N LEU A 228 -24.72 11.66 -3.27
CA LEU A 228 -24.97 10.67 -4.30
C LEU A 228 -24.72 11.29 -5.67
N TYR A 229 -23.96 10.59 -6.50
CA TYR A 229 -23.67 10.97 -7.88
C TYR A 229 -24.20 9.90 -8.84
N ARG A 230 -24.73 10.30 -9.99
CA ARG A 230 -24.94 9.39 -11.12
C ARG A 230 -23.75 9.42 -12.07
N VAL A 231 -23.48 8.29 -12.70
CA VAL A 231 -22.46 8.12 -13.74
C VAL A 231 -23.20 8.08 -15.10
N PRO A 232 -23.19 9.18 -15.88
CA PRO A 232 -23.89 9.23 -17.15
C PRO A 232 -23.30 8.21 -18.14
N LYS A 233 -24.16 7.48 -18.86
CA LYS A 233 -23.71 6.52 -19.90
C LYS A 233 -23.00 7.20 -21.06
N GLU A 234 -23.40 8.43 -21.36
CA GLU A 234 -22.86 9.24 -22.46
C GLU A 234 -21.42 9.71 -22.19
N ASP A 235 -21.09 10.01 -20.94
CA ASP A 235 -19.75 10.43 -20.51
C ASP A 235 -19.51 10.05 -19.04
N PRO A 236 -19.01 8.82 -18.79
CA PRO A 236 -18.75 8.34 -17.44
C PRO A 236 -17.69 9.14 -16.67
N THR A 237 -16.91 9.97 -17.38
CA THR A 237 -15.86 10.79 -16.74
C THR A 237 -16.41 12.07 -16.10
N LYS A 238 -17.71 12.37 -16.33
CA LYS A 238 -18.39 13.54 -15.79
C LYS A 238 -19.58 13.17 -14.89
N PRO A 239 -19.34 12.66 -13.68
CA PRO A 239 -20.41 12.34 -12.74
C PRO A 239 -21.26 13.59 -12.41
N VAL A 240 -22.53 13.38 -12.22
CA VAL A 240 -23.50 14.45 -11.91
C VAL A 240 -24.05 14.24 -10.51
N ALA A 241 -23.87 15.23 -9.65
CA ALA A 241 -24.45 15.24 -8.31
C ALA A 241 -25.99 15.18 -8.38
N LEU A 242 -26.59 14.36 -7.54
CA LEU A 242 -28.03 14.22 -7.41
C LEU A 242 -28.53 15.09 -6.24
N ASP A 243 -29.73 15.60 -6.40
CA ASP A 243 -30.39 16.36 -5.35
C ASP A 243 -31.07 15.44 -4.31
N ASN A 244 -31.55 16.04 -3.23
CA ASN A 244 -32.19 15.36 -2.10
C ASN A 244 -33.55 14.72 -2.41
N THR A 245 -34.06 14.80 -3.63
CA THR A 245 -35.23 14.03 -4.08
C THR A 245 -34.89 12.58 -4.41
N TYR A 246 -33.60 12.28 -4.62
CA TYR A 246 -33.09 10.93 -4.94
C TYR A 246 -32.62 10.18 -3.70
N TYR A 247 -32.17 10.89 -2.66
CA TYR A 247 -31.64 10.29 -1.45
C TYR A 247 -31.80 11.21 -0.24
N LYS A 248 -31.63 10.64 0.97
CA LYS A 248 -31.42 11.39 2.21
C LYS A 248 -30.10 10.93 2.83
N TYR A 249 -29.27 11.89 3.22
CA TYR A 249 -28.05 11.64 3.98
C TYR A 249 -28.25 12.05 5.43
N GLU A 250 -27.86 11.18 6.35
CA GLU A 250 -27.82 11.47 7.77
C GLU A 250 -26.76 10.62 8.47
N ASN A 251 -25.78 11.27 9.10
CA ASN A 251 -24.78 10.61 9.96
C ASN A 251 -24.14 9.36 9.34
N GLY A 252 -23.59 9.48 8.14
CA GLY A 252 -22.93 8.38 7.44
C GLY A 252 -23.85 7.39 6.73
N LYS A 253 -25.18 7.61 6.82
CA LYS A 253 -26.21 6.76 6.22
C LYS A 253 -26.84 7.44 5.02
N VAL A 254 -27.03 6.71 3.93
CA VAL A 254 -27.71 7.18 2.72
C VAL A 254 -28.95 6.33 2.50
N LYS A 255 -30.13 6.93 2.63
CA LYS A 255 -31.41 6.30 2.27
C LYS A 255 -31.76 6.60 0.83
N LEU A 256 -31.98 5.58 0.04
CA LEU A 256 -32.30 5.68 -1.39
C LEU A 256 -33.78 5.91 -1.59
N LEU A 257 -34.17 6.93 -2.37
CA LEU A 257 -35.57 7.37 -2.54
C LEU A 257 -36.11 7.12 -3.94
N LYS A 258 -35.27 7.05 -4.98
CA LYS A 258 -35.69 6.85 -6.38
C LYS A 258 -34.77 5.88 -7.08
N ALA A 259 -35.33 5.04 -7.97
CA ALA A 259 -34.57 4.22 -8.88
C ALA A 259 -33.91 5.07 -9.99
N LEU A 260 -32.79 4.55 -10.51
CA LEU A 260 -32.03 5.17 -11.59
C LEU A 260 -31.57 4.09 -12.58
N THR A 261 -31.58 4.42 -13.87
CA THR A 261 -31.07 3.56 -14.94
C THR A 261 -29.56 3.63 -15.10
N ASP A 262 -28.95 4.71 -14.62
CA ASP A 262 -27.51 4.90 -14.59
C ASP A 262 -26.92 4.29 -13.31
N GLN A 263 -25.65 3.94 -13.36
CA GLN A 263 -24.90 3.61 -12.14
C GLN A 263 -24.74 4.86 -11.29
N VAL A 264 -24.60 4.64 -9.99
CA VAL A 264 -24.39 5.69 -8.99
C VAL A 264 -23.25 5.33 -8.06
N PHE A 265 -22.68 6.33 -7.40
CA PHE A 265 -21.78 6.15 -6.28
C PHE A 265 -22.04 7.21 -5.21
N ILE A 266 -21.59 6.96 -3.98
CA ILE A 266 -21.62 7.94 -2.90
C ILE A 266 -20.21 8.49 -2.73
N GLN A 267 -20.07 9.83 -2.71
CA GLN A 267 -18.82 10.48 -2.35
C GLN A 267 -18.98 11.14 -0.99
N TYR A 268 -18.05 10.88 -0.12
CA TYR A 268 -17.97 11.46 1.21
C TYR A 268 -16.86 12.51 1.27
N THR A 269 -17.15 13.63 1.94
CA THR A 269 -16.18 14.67 2.26
C THR A 269 -16.18 14.91 3.77
N ASN A 270 -15.03 15.27 4.33
CA ASN A 270 -14.85 15.49 5.75
C ASN A 270 -14.31 16.90 6.00
N THR A 271 -14.73 17.56 7.08
CA THR A 271 -14.36 18.96 7.38
C THR A 271 -12.87 19.16 7.64
N VAL A 272 -12.16 18.14 8.06
CA VAL A 272 -10.71 18.19 8.32
C VAL A 272 -9.94 17.70 7.09
N LEU A 273 -10.38 16.60 6.49
CA LEU A 273 -9.78 15.99 5.29
C LEU A 273 -10.52 16.42 4.01
N LYS A 274 -10.87 17.71 3.89
CA LYS A 274 -11.75 18.24 2.84
C LYS A 274 -11.22 18.06 1.41
N ASP A 275 -9.90 18.02 1.27
CA ASP A 275 -9.24 17.86 -0.03
C ASP A 275 -9.04 16.39 -0.42
N TYR A 276 -9.48 15.45 0.43
CA TYR A 276 -9.33 14.00 0.27
C TYR A 276 -10.68 13.28 0.29
N PRO A 277 -11.55 13.45 -0.71
CA PRO A 277 -12.83 12.77 -0.75
C PRO A 277 -12.63 11.25 -0.89
N ILE A 278 -13.49 10.49 -0.21
CA ILE A 278 -13.56 9.03 -0.32
C ILE A 278 -14.87 8.68 -0.99
N ARG A 279 -14.86 7.76 -1.95
CA ARG A 279 -16.07 7.32 -2.65
C ARG A 279 -16.28 5.81 -2.51
N THR A 280 -17.51 5.38 -2.76
CA THR A 280 -17.88 3.96 -2.90
C THR A 280 -17.62 3.50 -4.34
N GLU A 281 -17.58 2.18 -4.54
CA GLU A 281 -17.76 1.59 -5.85
C GLU A 281 -19.12 2.00 -6.47
N ASN A 282 -19.24 1.83 -7.77
CA ASN A 282 -20.48 2.08 -8.47
C ASN A 282 -21.52 0.98 -8.15
N PHE A 283 -22.77 1.36 -8.00
CA PHE A 283 -23.89 0.45 -7.78
C PHE A 283 -25.13 0.91 -8.56
N THR A 284 -26.15 0.07 -8.61
CA THR A 284 -27.43 0.40 -9.26
C THR A 284 -28.55 0.53 -8.23
N ILE A 285 -29.54 1.41 -8.50
CA ILE A 285 -30.72 1.58 -7.66
C ILE A 285 -31.95 1.16 -8.48
N ARG A 286 -32.65 0.11 -8.05
CA ARG A 286 -33.80 -0.44 -8.75
C ARG A 286 -35.08 -0.29 -7.92
N THR A 287 -36.22 -0.35 -8.60
CA THR A 287 -37.49 -0.51 -7.91
C THR A 287 -37.57 -1.89 -7.25
N ALA A 288 -38.46 -2.06 -6.25
CA ALA A 288 -38.65 -3.36 -5.60
C ALA A 288 -39.07 -4.45 -6.58
N GLU A 289 -39.83 -4.11 -7.63
CA GLU A 289 -40.25 -5.05 -8.67
C GLU A 289 -39.10 -5.51 -9.56
N GLU A 290 -38.25 -4.59 -10.01
CA GLU A 290 -37.05 -4.89 -10.80
C GLU A 290 -36.06 -5.74 -10.03
N PHE A 291 -35.79 -5.39 -8.75
CA PHE A 291 -34.94 -6.14 -7.85
C PHE A 291 -35.42 -7.59 -7.65
N GLY A 292 -36.74 -7.80 -7.51
CA GLY A 292 -37.33 -9.13 -7.41
C GLY A 292 -37.23 -9.98 -8.68
N LYS A 293 -37.18 -9.36 -9.88
CA LYS A 293 -36.97 -10.07 -11.15
C LYS A 293 -35.55 -10.60 -11.28
N ASP A 294 -34.54 -9.83 -10.83
CA ASP A 294 -33.12 -10.22 -10.87
C ASP A 294 -32.86 -11.44 -9.97
N ILE A 295 -33.44 -11.46 -8.75
CA ILE A 295 -33.32 -12.60 -7.81
C ILE A 295 -33.92 -13.87 -8.43
N LYS A 296 -35.10 -13.78 -9.04
CA LYS A 296 -35.76 -14.93 -9.71
C LYS A 296 -34.93 -15.46 -10.88
N ALA A 297 -34.26 -14.60 -11.64
CA ALA A 297 -33.40 -15.01 -12.74
C ALA A 297 -32.14 -15.78 -12.24
N VAL A 298 -31.55 -15.39 -11.11
CA VAL A 298 -30.44 -16.11 -10.48
C VAL A 298 -30.87 -17.47 -9.95
N GLU A 299 -32.03 -17.57 -9.28
CA GLU A 299 -32.58 -18.85 -8.79
C GLU A 299 -32.87 -19.83 -9.94
N ILE A 300 -33.42 -19.36 -11.05
CA ILE A 300 -33.71 -20.18 -12.25
C ILE A 300 -32.43 -20.69 -12.90
N SER A 301 -31.37 -19.87 -12.97
CA SER A 301 -30.09 -20.28 -13.54
C SER A 301 -29.33 -21.30 -12.67
N SER A 302 -29.48 -21.23 -11.35
CA SER A 302 -28.90 -22.22 -10.43
C SER A 302 -29.66 -23.56 -10.43
N LEU A 303 -30.95 -23.56 -10.68
CA LEU A 303 -31.78 -24.77 -10.83
C LEU A 303 -31.59 -25.47 -12.17
N GLY A 304 -31.22 -24.73 -13.23
CA GLY A 304 -30.94 -25.28 -14.56
C GLY A 304 -29.67 -26.14 -14.68
N SER A 305 -28.77 -26.10 -13.67
CA SER A 305 -27.57 -26.92 -13.64
C SER A 305 -27.69 -28.22 -12.82
N ALA A 306 -28.84 -28.48 -12.19
CA ALA A 306 -29.06 -29.63 -11.29
C ALA A 306 -29.84 -30.80 -11.98
N GLY A 307 -29.81 -30.90 -13.29
CA GLY A 307 -30.60 -31.88 -14.04
C GLY A 307 -29.79 -32.90 -14.84
N ALA A 308 -28.89 -33.68 -14.20
CA ALA A 308 -28.44 -34.94 -14.76
C ALA A 308 -28.87 -36.08 -13.83
N PRO A 309 -29.72 -37.03 -14.31
CA PRO A 309 -30.13 -38.17 -13.50
C PRO A 309 -28.95 -39.08 -13.29
N ILE A 310 -28.63 -39.38 -12.03
CA ILE A 310 -27.70 -40.45 -11.64
C ILE A 310 -28.42 -41.77 -12.00
N LYS A 311 -27.82 -42.55 -12.89
CA LYS A 311 -28.13 -43.96 -13.10
C LYS A 311 -27.33 -44.81 -12.13
#